data_f19dabc92288e6d6b861a4d5c0d9f8d8
#
_entry.id   f19dabc92288e6d6b861a4d5c0d9f8d8
#
_cell.length_a   1.000
_cell.length_b   1.000
_cell.length_c   1.000
_cell.angle_alpha   90.00
_cell.angle_beta   90.00
_cell.angle_gamma   90.00
#
_symmetry.space_group_name_H-M   'P 1'
#
loop_
_entity.id
_entity.type
_entity.pdbx_description
1 polymer ?
#
loop_
_entity_poly.entity_id
_entity_poly.type
_entity_poly.pdbx_seq_one_letter_code
_entity_poly.pdbx_strand_id
1 'polypeptide(L)'
;MQWGRRLVWIGTAITLLFSLPIVGYLLGYGLECNYEECDPKDVPKGDVALDLGGSWRRAWYAAELVKARRARWLITSGVGVDLVDAKLIRDLGVKEPTLILDVEARNTEENIKNARRVFGEWCLPDGQPLAASRLPRVLVVTTAVHMPRSMLLMRKYWPEAQAIPAPTEFMVKRKDSKGICWDSFVPSLCALECNLAFYNEYLGYMAYRWLKR
;
A
#
# COMPACT_ATOMS: atom_id res chain seq x y z
N MET A 1 20.20 26.14 -32.56
CA MET A 1 20.37 26.70 -31.17
C MET A 1 19.06 27.04 -30.45
N GLN A 2 17.99 27.48 -31.08
CA GLN A 2 16.74 27.86 -30.39
C GLN A 2 16.01 26.69 -29.68
N TRP A 3 16.00 25.49 -30.27
CA TRP A 3 15.36 24.31 -29.70
C TRP A 3 16.03 23.84 -28.39
N GLY A 4 17.35 23.87 -28.32
CA GLY A 4 18.07 23.49 -27.09
C GLY A 4 17.73 24.42 -25.91
N ARG A 5 17.67 25.74 -26.14
CA ARG A 5 17.24 26.69 -25.12
C ARG A 5 15.82 26.45 -24.64
N ARG A 6 14.88 26.15 -25.55
CA ARG A 6 13.49 25.82 -25.18
C ARG A 6 13.41 24.58 -24.32
N LEU A 7 14.15 23.51 -24.64
CA LEU A 7 14.17 22.29 -23.85
C LEU A 7 14.72 22.53 -22.44
N VAL A 8 15.78 23.35 -22.31
CA VAL A 8 16.32 23.70 -20.99
C VAL A 8 15.27 24.45 -20.16
N TRP A 9 14.60 25.45 -20.72
CA TRP A 9 13.56 26.20 -20.01
C TRP A 9 12.38 25.31 -19.60
N ILE A 10 11.93 24.40 -20.48
CA ILE A 10 10.86 23.45 -20.17
C ILE A 10 11.29 22.52 -19.03
N GLY A 11 12.50 21.94 -19.09
CA GLY A 11 13.02 21.06 -18.05
C GLY A 11 13.11 21.79 -16.71
N THR A 12 13.66 23.00 -16.70
CA THR A 12 13.76 23.83 -15.49
C THR A 12 12.36 24.14 -14.92
N ALA A 13 11.42 24.54 -15.75
CA ALA A 13 10.05 24.83 -15.30
C ALA A 13 9.35 23.60 -14.70
N ILE A 14 9.50 22.43 -15.32
CA ILE A 14 8.96 21.15 -14.80
C ILE A 14 9.61 20.82 -13.44
N THR A 15 10.92 20.92 -13.34
CA THR A 15 11.64 20.65 -12.08
C THR A 15 11.19 21.58 -10.96
N LEU A 16 11.09 22.88 -11.24
CA LEU A 16 10.58 23.86 -10.28
C LEU A 16 9.14 23.57 -9.88
N LEU A 17 8.27 23.24 -10.81
CA LEU A 17 6.87 22.87 -10.53
C LEU A 17 6.81 21.63 -9.61
N PHE A 18 7.56 20.58 -9.93
CA PHE A 18 7.58 19.36 -9.14
C PHE A 18 8.33 19.54 -7.79
N SER A 19 9.08 20.60 -7.59
CA SER A 19 9.69 20.91 -6.29
C SER A 19 8.74 21.64 -5.33
N LEU A 20 7.53 22.02 -5.76
CA LEU A 20 6.53 22.68 -4.92
C LEU A 20 5.73 21.67 -4.09
N PRO A 21 5.65 21.84 -2.75
CA PRO A 21 4.83 20.98 -1.88
C PRO A 21 3.35 20.98 -2.24
N ILE A 22 2.81 22.08 -2.80
CA ILE A 22 1.41 22.14 -3.25
C ILE A 22 1.10 21.09 -4.33
N VAL A 23 2.05 20.81 -5.22
CA VAL A 23 1.89 19.77 -6.24
C VAL A 23 1.76 18.40 -5.58
N GLY A 24 2.59 18.13 -4.57
CA GLY A 24 2.51 16.91 -3.76
C GLY A 24 1.19 16.78 -3.02
N TYR A 25 0.71 17.89 -2.45
CA TYR A 25 -0.60 17.92 -1.82
C TYR A 25 -1.71 17.49 -2.80
N LEU A 26 -1.74 18.06 -4.00
CA LEU A 26 -2.75 17.74 -5.01
C LEU A 26 -2.64 16.30 -5.51
N LEU A 27 -1.43 15.84 -5.84
CA LEU A 27 -1.20 14.47 -6.31
C LEU A 27 -1.52 13.45 -5.21
N GLY A 28 -0.99 13.66 -4.01
CA GLY A 28 -1.23 12.77 -2.87
C GLY A 28 -2.70 12.73 -2.46
N TYR A 29 -3.36 13.89 -2.42
CA TYR A 29 -4.80 13.96 -2.13
C TYR A 29 -5.62 13.14 -3.12
N GLY A 30 -5.31 13.22 -4.42
CA GLY A 30 -5.99 12.42 -5.45
C GLY A 30 -5.85 10.91 -5.25
N LEU A 31 -4.74 10.44 -4.65
CA LEU A 31 -4.53 9.02 -4.31
C LEU A 31 -5.22 8.62 -3.01
N GLU A 32 -5.27 9.52 -2.03
CA GLU A 32 -5.78 9.25 -0.67
C GLU A 32 -7.25 9.61 -0.48
N CYS A 33 -7.87 10.43 -1.35
CA CYS A 33 -9.18 11.04 -1.11
C CYS A 33 -10.32 10.03 -0.82
N ASN A 34 -10.22 8.83 -1.38
CA ASN A 34 -11.22 7.77 -1.22
C ASN A 34 -10.97 6.87 0.01
N TYR A 35 -9.97 7.18 0.80
CA TYR A 35 -9.58 6.39 1.97
C TYR A 35 -9.58 7.24 3.23
N GLU A 36 -9.81 6.59 4.36
CA GLU A 36 -9.81 7.21 5.68
C GLU A 36 -8.90 6.42 6.62
N GLU A 37 -8.22 7.16 7.50
CA GLU A 37 -7.44 6.55 8.57
C GLU A 37 -8.40 5.93 9.59
N CYS A 38 -8.25 4.64 9.82
CA CYS A 38 -9.12 3.87 10.70
C CYS A 38 -8.31 3.22 11.82
N ASP A 39 -8.84 3.25 13.05
CA ASP A 39 -8.26 2.43 14.12
C ASP A 39 -8.38 0.95 13.74
N PRO A 40 -7.35 0.13 13.99
CA PRO A 40 -7.42 -1.31 13.72
C PRO A 40 -8.68 -2.00 14.26
N LYS A 41 -9.24 -1.52 15.37
CA LYS A 41 -10.47 -2.05 15.98
C LYS A 41 -11.72 -1.79 15.16
N ASP A 42 -11.73 -0.74 14.35
CA ASP A 42 -12.91 -0.28 13.59
C ASP A 42 -12.89 -0.81 12.14
N VAL A 43 -11.78 -1.39 11.70
CA VAL A 43 -11.68 -2.02 10.38
C VAL A 43 -12.67 -3.19 10.29
N PRO A 44 -13.39 -3.38 9.16
CA PRO A 44 -14.27 -4.53 8.98
C PRO A 44 -13.53 -5.87 9.15
N LYS A 45 -14.23 -6.90 9.65
CA LYS A 45 -13.61 -8.23 9.80
C LYS A 45 -13.29 -8.83 8.44
N GLY A 46 -12.11 -9.43 8.34
CA GLY A 46 -11.62 -10.23 7.24
C GLY A 46 -11.15 -11.61 7.69
N ASP A 47 -10.72 -12.43 6.77
CA ASP A 47 -10.13 -13.74 7.05
C ASP A 47 -8.62 -13.62 7.24
N VAL A 48 -7.99 -12.79 6.42
CA VAL A 48 -6.54 -12.57 6.39
C VAL A 48 -6.22 -11.08 6.28
N ALA A 49 -5.21 -10.63 7.00
CA ALA A 49 -4.55 -9.36 6.77
C ALA A 49 -3.36 -9.60 5.83
N LEU A 50 -3.31 -8.91 4.71
CA LEU A 50 -2.22 -8.93 3.76
C LEU A 50 -1.44 -7.63 3.86
N ASP A 51 -0.27 -7.71 4.49
CA ASP A 51 0.70 -6.64 4.53
C ASP A 51 1.61 -6.71 3.29
N LEU A 52 1.60 -5.65 2.49
CA LEU A 52 2.40 -5.55 1.26
C LEU A 52 3.85 -5.09 1.52
N GLY A 53 4.31 -5.20 2.76
CA GLY A 53 5.68 -4.95 3.17
C GLY A 53 6.17 -3.50 3.01
N GLY A 54 7.44 -3.28 3.32
CA GLY A 54 8.18 -2.04 3.03
C GLY A 54 8.13 -0.95 4.12
N SER A 55 7.48 -1.17 5.27
CA SER A 55 7.53 -0.27 6.43
C SER A 55 7.12 -0.99 7.71
N TRP A 56 7.90 -0.77 8.78
CA TRP A 56 7.57 -1.29 10.10
C TRP A 56 6.19 -0.81 10.62
N ARG A 57 5.71 0.37 10.21
CA ARG A 57 4.39 0.88 10.58
C ARG A 57 3.27 0.07 9.97
N ARG A 58 3.43 -0.43 8.74
CA ARG A 58 2.48 -1.34 8.09
C ARG A 58 2.46 -2.68 8.80
N ALA A 59 3.64 -3.24 9.07
CA ALA A 59 3.78 -4.48 9.84
C ALA A 59 3.11 -4.36 11.22
N TRP A 60 3.34 -3.24 11.93
CA TRP A 60 2.68 -2.96 13.20
C TRP A 60 1.15 -2.89 13.06
N TYR A 61 0.65 -2.13 12.09
CA TYR A 61 -0.79 -1.98 11.87
C TYR A 61 -1.45 -3.32 11.51
N ALA A 62 -0.81 -4.12 10.66
CA ALA A 62 -1.28 -5.45 10.29
C ALA A 62 -1.32 -6.41 11.50
N ALA A 63 -0.31 -6.36 12.37
CA ALA A 63 -0.31 -7.12 13.62
C ALA A 63 -1.43 -6.68 14.56
N GLU A 64 -1.69 -5.37 14.68
CA GLU A 64 -2.81 -4.85 15.49
C GLU A 64 -4.18 -5.28 14.95
N LEU A 65 -4.36 -5.43 13.64
CA LEU A 65 -5.59 -6.01 13.06
C LEU A 65 -5.83 -7.44 13.55
N VAL A 66 -4.78 -8.27 13.62
CA VAL A 66 -4.89 -9.64 14.14
C VAL A 66 -5.18 -9.63 15.64
N LYS A 67 -4.49 -8.81 16.43
CA LYS A 67 -4.73 -8.66 17.86
C LYS A 67 -6.16 -8.16 18.17
N ALA A 68 -6.66 -7.24 17.35
CA ALA A 68 -8.05 -6.75 17.42
C ALA A 68 -9.08 -7.78 16.91
N ARG A 69 -8.64 -8.99 16.53
CA ARG A 69 -9.48 -10.05 15.97
C ARG A 69 -10.25 -9.63 14.72
N ARG A 70 -9.62 -8.76 13.91
CA ARG A 70 -10.17 -8.34 12.61
C ARG A 70 -9.75 -9.29 11.49
N ALA A 71 -8.61 -9.96 11.63
CA ALA A 71 -8.18 -11.05 10.78
C ALA A 71 -7.70 -12.24 11.63
N ARG A 72 -7.85 -13.44 11.11
CA ARG A 72 -7.33 -14.67 11.74
C ARG A 72 -5.86 -14.89 11.39
N TRP A 73 -5.50 -14.54 10.16
CA TRP A 73 -4.18 -14.80 9.58
C TRP A 73 -3.50 -13.47 9.19
N LEU A 74 -2.18 -13.44 9.26
CA LEU A 74 -1.35 -12.35 8.75
C LEU A 74 -0.37 -12.93 7.73
N ILE A 75 -0.47 -12.44 6.51
CA ILE A 75 0.53 -12.67 5.45
C ILE A 75 1.30 -11.38 5.26
N THR A 76 2.60 -11.40 5.52
CA THR A 76 3.50 -10.28 5.22
C THR A 76 4.34 -10.66 4.02
N SER A 77 4.24 -9.91 2.93
CA SER A 77 4.83 -10.24 1.64
C SER A 77 5.66 -9.08 1.09
N GLY A 78 6.88 -9.38 0.63
CA GLY A 78 7.79 -8.46 -0.07
C GLY A 78 9.26 -8.69 0.24
N VAL A 79 10.12 -8.32 -0.73
CA VAL A 79 11.58 -8.20 -0.51
C VAL A 79 11.83 -7.03 0.44
N GLY A 80 12.14 -7.29 1.66
CA GLY A 80 12.27 -6.27 2.71
C GLY A 80 11.28 -6.49 3.85
N VAL A 81 10.58 -7.64 3.86
CA VAL A 81 10.10 -8.24 5.10
C VAL A 81 11.35 -8.65 5.86
N ASP A 82 12.02 -7.62 6.37
CA ASP A 82 13.26 -7.77 7.11
C ASP A 82 13.01 -8.64 8.33
N LEU A 83 14.07 -9.30 8.79
CA LEU A 83 14.10 -9.90 10.12
C LEU A 83 13.54 -8.97 11.20
N VAL A 84 13.60 -7.65 10.98
CA VAL A 84 13.08 -6.59 11.84
C VAL A 84 11.55 -6.58 11.86
N ASP A 85 10.88 -6.59 10.68
CA ASP A 85 9.41 -6.58 10.61
C ASP A 85 8.83 -7.89 11.15
N ALA A 86 9.41 -9.04 10.79
CA ALA A 86 9.02 -10.33 11.31
C ALA A 86 9.23 -10.41 12.84
N LYS A 87 10.35 -9.86 13.35
CA LYS A 87 10.61 -9.79 14.79
C LYS A 87 9.58 -8.90 15.47
N LEU A 88 9.33 -7.71 14.95
CA LEU A 88 8.33 -6.78 15.49
C LEU A 88 6.95 -7.45 15.60
N ILE A 89 6.50 -8.12 14.54
CA ILE A 89 5.20 -8.82 14.53
C ILE A 89 5.15 -9.90 15.61
N ARG A 90 6.23 -10.69 15.77
CA ARG A 90 6.31 -11.72 16.83
C ARG A 90 6.37 -11.13 18.24
N ASP A 91 7.10 -10.03 18.42
CA ASP A 91 7.18 -9.30 19.69
C ASP A 91 5.82 -8.70 20.09
N LEU A 92 4.99 -8.33 19.10
CA LEU A 92 3.61 -7.93 19.30
C LEU A 92 2.66 -9.10 19.62
N GLY A 93 3.14 -10.34 19.61
CA GLY A 93 2.41 -11.55 20.01
C GLY A 93 1.73 -12.28 18.84
N VAL A 94 1.95 -11.88 17.60
CA VAL A 94 1.48 -12.61 16.41
C VAL A 94 2.57 -13.58 15.97
N LYS A 95 2.31 -14.89 16.12
CA LYS A 95 3.26 -15.98 15.86
C LYS A 95 2.69 -16.98 14.86
N GLU A 96 3.56 -17.85 14.37
CA GLU A 96 3.13 -19.01 13.58
C GLU A 96 2.18 -19.91 14.42
N PRO A 97 1.18 -20.55 13.82
CA PRO A 97 0.86 -20.57 12.39
C PRO A 97 0.04 -19.36 11.90
N THR A 98 -0.27 -18.38 12.75
CA THR A 98 -1.06 -17.19 12.38
C THR A 98 -0.27 -16.24 11.48
N LEU A 99 1.05 -16.14 11.67
CA LEU A 99 1.96 -15.33 10.86
C LEU A 99 2.58 -16.17 9.74
N ILE A 100 2.47 -15.71 8.52
CA ILE A 100 3.08 -16.30 7.33
C ILE A 100 3.93 -15.23 6.63
N LEU A 101 5.20 -15.56 6.38
CA LEU A 101 6.16 -14.66 5.74
C LEU A 101 6.42 -15.11 4.30
N ASP A 102 6.22 -14.22 3.34
CA ASP A 102 6.62 -14.37 1.95
C ASP A 102 7.71 -13.35 1.62
N VAL A 103 8.95 -13.83 1.52
CA VAL A 103 10.14 -13.00 1.29
C VAL A 103 10.58 -12.99 -0.19
N GLU A 104 9.88 -13.69 -1.07
CA GLU A 104 10.27 -13.88 -2.46
C GLU A 104 9.75 -12.78 -3.38
N ALA A 105 8.65 -12.16 -3.02
CA ALA A 105 7.97 -11.19 -3.86
C ALA A 105 8.75 -9.87 -4.02
N ARG A 106 8.99 -9.45 -5.25
CA ARG A 106 9.81 -8.28 -5.62
C ARG A 106 9.00 -7.04 -5.97
N ASN A 107 7.70 -7.18 -6.12
CA ASN A 107 6.78 -6.11 -6.50
C ASN A 107 5.35 -6.44 -6.03
N THR A 108 4.47 -5.45 -6.05
CA THR A 108 3.08 -5.61 -5.56
C THR A 108 2.29 -6.69 -6.31
N GLU A 109 2.57 -6.93 -7.59
CA GLU A 109 1.93 -8.01 -8.35
C GLU A 109 2.32 -9.38 -7.78
N GLU A 110 3.61 -9.60 -7.55
CA GLU A 110 4.13 -10.84 -6.96
C GLU A 110 3.64 -11.02 -5.52
N ASN A 111 3.62 -9.94 -4.72
CA ASN A 111 3.06 -9.98 -3.36
C ASN A 111 1.65 -10.57 -3.35
N ILE A 112 0.78 -10.12 -4.25
CA ILE A 112 -0.61 -10.58 -4.30
C ILE A 112 -0.71 -12.01 -4.82
N LYS A 113 0.05 -12.37 -5.87
CA LYS A 113 0.06 -13.73 -6.41
C LYS A 113 0.57 -14.75 -5.39
N ASN A 114 1.66 -14.42 -4.69
CA ASN A 114 2.22 -15.28 -3.66
C ASN A 114 1.27 -15.38 -2.47
N ALA A 115 0.70 -14.26 -2.01
CA ALA A 115 -0.29 -14.27 -0.93
C ALA A 115 -1.51 -15.13 -1.25
N ARG A 116 -2.01 -15.09 -2.49
CA ARG A 116 -3.10 -15.97 -2.95
C ARG A 116 -2.72 -17.45 -2.85
N ARG A 117 -1.51 -17.81 -3.33
CA ARG A 117 -0.99 -19.18 -3.25
C ARG A 117 -0.85 -19.62 -1.80
N VAL A 118 -0.14 -18.83 -1.00
CA VAL A 118 0.12 -19.10 0.42
C VAL A 118 -1.17 -19.21 1.23
N PHE A 119 -2.16 -18.34 0.95
CA PHE A 119 -3.47 -18.43 1.60
C PHE A 119 -4.16 -19.77 1.33
N GLY A 120 -4.11 -20.25 0.07
CA GLY A 120 -4.66 -21.55 -0.30
C GLY A 120 -3.97 -22.73 0.37
N GLU A 121 -2.64 -22.65 0.54
CA GLU A 121 -1.83 -23.74 1.08
C GLU A 121 -1.85 -23.81 2.63
N TRP A 122 -1.84 -22.67 3.31
CA TRP A 122 -1.59 -22.57 4.75
C TRP A 122 -2.79 -22.15 5.58
N CYS A 123 -3.64 -21.30 5.05
CA CYS A 123 -4.81 -20.82 5.77
C CYS A 123 -6.03 -21.76 5.64
N LEU A 124 -5.94 -22.77 4.76
CA LEU A 124 -6.94 -23.80 4.54
C LEU A 124 -6.33 -25.19 4.76
N PRO A 125 -5.83 -25.52 5.96
CA PRO A 125 -4.96 -26.69 6.21
C PRO A 125 -5.61 -28.06 5.91
N ASP A 126 -6.94 -28.15 5.86
CA ASP A 126 -7.64 -29.42 5.64
C ASP A 126 -8.21 -29.59 4.22
N GLY A 127 -7.75 -28.75 3.28
CA GLY A 127 -8.36 -28.73 1.93
C GLY A 127 -9.86 -28.35 1.97
N GLN A 128 -10.35 -27.99 3.14
CA GLN A 128 -11.69 -27.49 3.31
C GLN A 128 -11.74 -26.07 2.76
N PRO A 129 -12.39 -25.82 1.62
CA PRO A 129 -12.60 -24.44 1.20
C PRO A 129 -13.28 -23.70 2.36
N LEU A 130 -12.82 -22.46 2.65
CA LEU A 130 -13.70 -21.50 3.31
C LEU A 130 -15.09 -21.76 2.78
N ALA A 131 -16.04 -22.13 3.67
CA ALA A 131 -17.36 -22.66 3.32
C ALA A 131 -17.71 -22.34 1.87
N ALA A 132 -17.88 -23.34 1.00
CA ALA A 132 -17.91 -23.23 -0.47
C ALA A 132 -18.83 -22.13 -1.06
N SER A 133 -19.47 -21.36 -0.18
CA SER A 133 -20.42 -20.29 -0.43
C SER A 133 -19.86 -18.86 -0.22
N ARG A 134 -18.61 -18.68 0.26
CA ARG A 134 -18.11 -17.35 0.63
C ARG A 134 -16.72 -17.05 0.05
N LEU A 135 -16.58 -15.87 -0.55
CA LEU A 135 -15.28 -15.35 -1.00
C LEU A 135 -14.39 -15.02 0.21
N PRO A 136 -13.07 -15.31 0.16
CA PRO A 136 -12.14 -14.90 1.21
C PRO A 136 -12.11 -13.36 1.31
N ARG A 137 -12.19 -12.85 2.53
CA ARG A 137 -12.12 -11.42 2.83
C ARG A 137 -10.69 -11.06 3.23
N VAL A 138 -10.04 -10.27 2.38
CA VAL A 138 -8.62 -9.90 2.53
C VAL A 138 -8.52 -8.44 2.92
N LEU A 139 -8.00 -8.16 4.12
CA LEU A 139 -7.67 -6.81 4.56
C LEU A 139 -6.32 -6.42 3.96
N VAL A 140 -6.34 -5.53 2.98
CA VAL A 140 -5.12 -5.11 2.27
C VAL A 140 -4.47 -3.96 3.02
N VAL A 141 -3.30 -4.20 3.61
CA VAL A 141 -2.53 -3.21 4.38
C VAL A 141 -1.41 -2.66 3.53
N THR A 142 -1.46 -1.37 3.25
CA THR A 142 -0.41 -0.62 2.57
C THR A 142 -0.57 0.88 2.85
N THR A 143 0.37 1.72 2.39
CA THR A 143 0.20 3.18 2.51
C THR A 143 -1.03 3.65 1.73
N ALA A 144 -1.66 4.72 2.20
CA ALA A 144 -2.86 5.26 1.55
C ALA A 144 -2.60 5.64 0.07
N VAL A 145 -1.42 6.16 -0.25
CA VAL A 145 -1.04 6.51 -1.64
C VAL A 145 -0.89 5.30 -2.56
N HIS A 146 -0.46 4.14 -2.04
CA HIS A 146 -0.34 2.89 -2.82
C HIS A 146 -1.66 2.12 -2.93
N MET A 147 -2.65 2.46 -2.12
CA MET A 147 -3.91 1.71 -2.03
C MET A 147 -4.66 1.61 -3.36
N PRO A 148 -4.81 2.69 -4.19
CA PRO A 148 -5.51 2.58 -5.47
C PRO A 148 -4.91 1.51 -6.40
N ARG A 149 -3.58 1.47 -6.51
CA ARG A 149 -2.86 0.49 -7.33
C ARG A 149 -2.98 -0.93 -6.74
N SER A 150 -2.84 -1.07 -5.45
CA SER A 150 -2.97 -2.36 -4.76
C SER A 150 -4.37 -2.96 -4.92
N MET A 151 -5.43 -2.15 -4.79
CA MET A 151 -6.80 -2.60 -5.00
C MET A 151 -7.10 -2.97 -6.46
N LEU A 152 -6.48 -2.30 -7.42
CA LEU A 152 -6.55 -2.69 -8.84
C LEU A 152 -5.90 -4.06 -9.07
N LEU A 153 -4.72 -4.28 -8.47
CA LEU A 153 -3.98 -5.53 -8.59
C LEU A 153 -4.68 -6.68 -7.86
N MET A 154 -5.30 -6.44 -6.70
CA MET A 154 -6.12 -7.43 -6.02
C MET A 154 -7.25 -7.94 -6.93
N ARG A 155 -8.01 -7.04 -7.54
CA ARG A 155 -9.08 -7.41 -8.48
C ARG A 155 -8.57 -8.19 -9.68
N LYS A 156 -7.35 -7.95 -10.12
CA LYS A 156 -6.76 -8.61 -11.28
C LYS A 156 -6.17 -9.99 -10.96
N TYR A 157 -5.43 -10.11 -9.86
CA TYR A 157 -4.63 -11.30 -9.56
C TYR A 157 -5.22 -12.20 -8.47
N TRP A 158 -6.21 -11.68 -7.72
CA TRP A 158 -6.98 -12.45 -6.74
C TRP A 158 -8.48 -12.12 -6.84
N PRO A 159 -9.10 -12.33 -8.03
CA PRO A 159 -10.48 -11.91 -8.29
C PRO A 159 -11.53 -12.62 -7.41
N GLU A 160 -11.22 -13.81 -6.91
CA GLU A 160 -12.06 -14.55 -5.97
C GLU A 160 -11.98 -14.05 -4.53
N ALA A 161 -11.17 -13.05 -4.24
CA ALA A 161 -11.13 -12.44 -2.92
C ALA A 161 -11.96 -11.16 -2.86
N GLN A 162 -12.69 -10.98 -1.76
CA GLN A 162 -13.24 -9.68 -1.39
C GLN A 162 -12.13 -8.85 -0.74
N ALA A 163 -11.44 -8.03 -1.52
CA ALA A 163 -10.43 -7.13 -1.01
C ALA A 163 -11.06 -5.96 -0.26
N ILE A 164 -10.62 -5.71 0.96
CA ILE A 164 -11.05 -4.63 1.85
C ILE A 164 -9.83 -3.74 2.11
N PRO A 165 -9.85 -2.46 1.72
CA PRO A 165 -8.74 -1.56 1.98
C PRO A 165 -8.58 -1.31 3.48
N ALA A 166 -7.37 -1.44 3.99
CA ALA A 166 -6.95 -1.08 5.34
C ALA A 166 -5.71 -0.17 5.26
N PRO A 167 -5.89 1.07 4.76
CA PRO A 167 -4.80 2.01 4.52
C PRO A 167 -4.17 2.49 5.81
N THR A 168 -2.87 2.71 5.75
CA THR A 168 -2.09 3.34 6.82
C THR A 168 -1.14 4.37 6.22
N GLU A 169 -0.36 5.07 7.06
CA GLU A 169 0.66 6.02 6.62
C GLU A 169 0.12 7.04 5.59
N PHE A 170 -0.92 7.77 5.96
CA PHE A 170 -1.40 8.90 5.17
C PHE A 170 -0.35 9.99 5.11
N MET A 171 -0.09 10.53 3.93
CA MET A 171 0.90 11.59 3.71
C MET A 171 0.26 12.96 3.66
N VAL A 172 -0.94 13.06 3.10
CA VAL A 172 -1.67 14.32 2.86
C VAL A 172 -2.86 14.46 3.79
N LYS A 173 -3.68 13.42 3.94
CA LYS A 173 -4.88 13.40 4.80
C LYS A 173 -4.57 13.08 6.26
N ARG A 174 -3.39 13.43 6.75
CA ARG A 174 -3.05 13.24 8.17
C ARG A 174 -3.88 14.16 9.05
N LYS A 175 -4.32 13.66 10.22
CA LYS A 175 -5.09 14.46 11.21
C LYS A 175 -4.34 15.69 11.72
N ASP A 176 -2.99 15.64 11.71
CA ASP A 176 -2.10 16.71 12.12
C ASP A 176 -1.60 17.59 10.96
N SER A 177 -2.11 17.37 9.74
CA SER A 177 -1.72 18.16 8.57
C SER A 177 -2.18 19.60 8.71
N LYS A 178 -1.25 20.53 8.53
CA LYS A 178 -1.54 21.98 8.54
C LYS A 178 -2.30 22.46 7.30
N GLY A 179 -2.59 21.56 6.35
CA GLY A 179 -3.19 21.94 5.08
C GLY A 179 -2.24 22.78 4.21
N ILE A 180 -2.84 23.60 3.34
CA ILE A 180 -2.09 24.48 2.45
C ILE A 180 -1.70 25.76 3.20
N CYS A 181 -0.40 26.03 3.28
CA CYS A 181 0.19 27.22 3.89
C CYS A 181 1.20 27.87 2.92
N TRP A 182 1.80 28.98 3.29
CA TRP A 182 2.77 29.68 2.44
C TRP A 182 3.98 28.80 2.07
N ASP A 183 4.44 27.95 2.98
CA ASP A 183 5.54 27.01 2.73
C ASP A 183 5.20 26.01 1.61
N SER A 184 3.92 25.82 1.31
CA SER A 184 3.47 24.96 0.21
C SER A 184 3.87 25.47 -1.18
N PHE A 185 4.25 26.73 -1.28
CA PHE A 185 4.70 27.38 -2.51
C PHE A 185 6.21 27.61 -2.57
N VAL A 186 6.96 27.16 -1.58
CA VAL A 186 8.41 27.25 -1.55
C VAL A 186 9.02 25.95 -2.08
N PRO A 187 9.83 26.00 -3.16
CA PRO A 187 10.47 24.82 -3.73
C PRO A 187 11.37 24.11 -2.72
N SER A 188 11.31 22.77 -2.68
CA SER A 188 12.19 21.96 -1.84
C SER A 188 12.52 20.62 -2.50
N LEU A 189 13.68 20.05 -2.19
CA LEU A 189 14.09 18.73 -2.67
C LEU A 189 13.20 17.62 -2.11
N CYS A 190 12.79 17.73 -0.86
CA CYS A 190 11.88 16.77 -0.24
C CYS A 190 10.52 16.72 -0.99
N ALA A 191 9.98 17.89 -1.38
CA ALA A 191 8.77 17.95 -2.19
C ALA A 191 8.99 17.32 -3.57
N LEU A 192 10.14 17.55 -4.20
CA LEU A 192 10.47 16.95 -5.49
C LEU A 192 10.45 15.40 -5.41
N GLU A 193 11.11 14.82 -4.40
CA GLU A 193 11.14 13.38 -4.18
C GLU A 193 9.73 12.80 -3.94
N CYS A 194 8.94 13.43 -3.06
CA CYS A 194 7.57 13.02 -2.77
C CYS A 194 6.67 13.09 -4.02
N ASN A 195 6.78 14.18 -4.79
CA ASN A 195 5.98 14.40 -5.98
C ASN A 195 6.29 13.38 -7.08
N LEU A 196 7.57 13.02 -7.25
CA LEU A 196 7.99 11.96 -8.15
C LEU A 196 7.47 10.58 -7.69
N ALA A 197 7.47 10.31 -6.39
CA ALA A 197 6.89 9.09 -5.84
C ALA A 197 5.39 8.99 -6.12
N PHE A 198 4.63 10.07 -5.88
CA PHE A 198 3.19 10.10 -6.21
C PHE A 198 2.94 9.95 -7.71
N TYR A 199 3.72 10.64 -8.54
CA TYR A 199 3.63 10.52 -9.99
C TYR A 199 3.88 9.08 -10.46
N ASN A 200 4.85 8.39 -9.88
CA ASN A 200 5.13 6.98 -10.16
C ASN A 200 3.95 6.07 -9.80
N GLU A 201 3.19 6.39 -8.73
CA GLU A 201 1.96 5.63 -8.41
C GLU A 201 0.88 5.81 -9.47
N TYR A 202 0.68 7.02 -10.00
CA TYR A 202 -0.24 7.24 -11.12
C TYR A 202 0.20 6.50 -12.37
N LEU A 203 1.49 6.54 -12.72
CA LEU A 203 2.03 5.79 -13.86
C LEU A 203 1.84 4.29 -13.67
N GLY A 204 2.16 3.75 -12.49
CA GLY A 204 1.96 2.36 -12.15
C GLY A 204 0.48 1.95 -12.25
N TYR A 205 -0.42 2.75 -11.70
CA TYR A 205 -1.86 2.52 -11.81
C TYR A 205 -2.34 2.48 -13.27
N MET A 206 -1.93 3.46 -14.09
CA MET A 206 -2.28 3.51 -15.51
C MET A 206 -1.70 2.33 -16.29
N ALA A 207 -0.43 1.98 -16.04
CA ALA A 207 0.22 0.85 -16.70
C ALA A 207 -0.53 -0.47 -16.44
N TYR A 208 -0.95 -0.74 -15.21
CA TYR A 208 -1.73 -1.94 -14.90
C TYR A 208 -3.16 -1.89 -15.41
N ARG A 209 -3.75 -0.72 -15.52
CA ARG A 209 -5.11 -0.55 -16.02
C ARG A 209 -5.20 -0.72 -17.54
N TRP A 210 -4.20 -0.22 -18.30
CA TRP A 210 -4.28 -0.09 -19.75
C TRP A 210 -3.33 -1.00 -20.53
N LEU A 211 -2.09 -1.21 -20.03
CA LEU A 211 -1.05 -1.92 -20.79
C LEU A 211 -0.91 -3.39 -20.44
N LYS A 212 -1.27 -3.80 -19.23
CA LYS A 212 -1.18 -5.18 -18.76
C LYS A 212 -2.58 -5.82 -18.68
N ARG A 213 -3.38 -5.66 -19.74
CA ARG A 213 -4.67 -6.38 -19.89
C ARG A 213 -4.45 -7.87 -20.08
#